data_6ef7d57c84f1dc791522c734b73f8efa
#
_entry.id   6ef7d57c84f1dc791522c734b73f8efa
#
_cell.length_a   1.000
_cell.length_b   1.000
_cell.length_c   1.000
_cell.angle_alpha   90.00
_cell.angle_beta   90.00
_cell.angle_gamma   90.00
#
_symmetry.space_group_name_H-M   'P 1'
#
loop_
_entity.id
_entity.type
_entity.pdbx_description
1 polymer ?
#
loop_
_entity_poly.entity_id
_entity_poly.type
_entity_poly.pdbx_seq_one_letter_code
_entity_poly.pdbx_strand_id
1 'polypeptide(L)'
;MKKLISYDAGALHKEIMWRNRARYETDSVRARKSRPSCAAQTFANMKLKYNKLELMIAANIRPGDIVGVLTYRDDALPGCRRDVLNDLAYFRRKVKAQPDAWGFELRMIWCIEGSHGEPGHEDRPRYHIHFVVPRTHGLEAVLESSWRKGFVLQTSFEIDARRWARKLHIKERYLHPNADGTYLGYEPLARYMCKE
;
A
#
# COMPACT_ATOMS: atom_id res chain seq x y z
N MET A 1 -8.17 -23.90 -21.08
CA MET A 1 -6.87 -24.26 -20.49
C MET A 1 -6.71 -23.56 -19.16
N LYS A 2 -6.28 -24.23 -18.09
CA LYS A 2 -5.94 -23.62 -16.81
C LYS A 2 -4.45 -23.29 -16.83
N LYS A 3 -4.05 -22.12 -16.42
CA LYS A 3 -2.64 -21.73 -16.28
C LYS A 3 -2.37 -21.46 -14.80
N LEU A 4 -1.37 -22.13 -14.24
CA LEU A 4 -0.85 -21.85 -12.91
C LEU A 4 0.33 -20.88 -13.04
N ILE A 5 0.35 -19.84 -12.24
CA ILE A 5 1.46 -18.88 -12.16
C ILE A 5 1.88 -18.83 -10.69
N SER A 6 3.16 -19.11 -10.44
CA SER A 6 3.77 -19.03 -9.11
C SER A 6 4.54 -17.72 -8.98
N TYR A 7 4.51 -17.15 -7.80
CA TYR A 7 5.25 -15.95 -7.42
C TYR A 7 5.99 -16.22 -6.12
N ASP A 8 7.28 -15.94 -6.11
CA ASP A 8 8.11 -15.93 -4.91
C ASP A 8 8.45 -14.48 -4.55
N ALA A 9 8.05 -14.07 -3.35
CA ALA A 9 8.22 -12.71 -2.88
C ALA A 9 8.64 -12.69 -1.41
N GLY A 10 9.93 -12.77 -1.14
CA GLY A 10 10.48 -12.82 0.21
C GLY A 10 9.95 -14.03 1.00
N ALA A 11 9.18 -13.78 2.07
CA ALA A 11 8.58 -14.83 2.89
C ALA A 11 7.27 -15.41 2.29
N LEU A 12 6.78 -14.87 1.19
CA LEU A 12 5.51 -15.25 0.57
C LEU A 12 5.75 -16.04 -0.70
N HIS A 13 5.24 -17.29 -0.74
CA HIS A 13 5.03 -18.05 -1.97
C HIS A 13 3.54 -18.00 -2.32
N LYS A 14 3.20 -17.60 -3.54
CA LYS A 14 1.81 -17.45 -3.98
C LYS A 14 1.58 -18.08 -5.33
N GLU A 15 0.61 -18.99 -5.40
CA GLU A 15 0.16 -19.60 -6.63
C GLU A 15 -1.19 -19.04 -7.05
N ILE A 16 -1.31 -18.63 -8.30
CA ILE A 16 -2.55 -18.12 -8.86
C ILE A 16 -2.95 -18.97 -10.05
N MET A 17 -4.11 -19.61 -9.96
CA MET A 17 -4.67 -20.36 -11.06
C MET A 17 -5.57 -19.47 -11.91
N TRP A 18 -5.21 -19.31 -13.17
CA TRP A 18 -6.01 -18.59 -14.15
C TRP A 18 -6.77 -19.55 -15.06
N ARG A 19 -8.04 -19.29 -15.29
CA ARG A 19 -8.77 -19.87 -16.41
C ARG A 19 -8.57 -18.96 -17.62
N ASN A 20 -7.81 -19.41 -18.63
CA ASN A 20 -7.80 -18.73 -19.91
C ASN A 20 -9.21 -18.84 -20.51
N ARG A 21 -9.96 -17.75 -20.49
CA ARG A 21 -11.02 -17.56 -21.47
C ARG A 21 -10.28 -17.30 -22.79
N ALA A 22 -10.61 -18.05 -23.85
CA ALA A 22 -10.04 -17.85 -25.18
C ALA A 22 -10.03 -16.33 -25.46
N ARG A 23 -8.84 -15.75 -25.55
CA ARG A 23 -8.70 -14.42 -26.09
C ARG A 23 -8.88 -14.59 -27.58
N TYR A 24 -9.91 -14.03 -28.16
CA TYR A 24 -9.92 -13.72 -29.58
C TYR A 24 -8.73 -12.77 -29.76
N GLU A 25 -7.71 -13.25 -30.46
CA GLU A 25 -6.61 -12.40 -30.91
C GLU A 25 -7.20 -11.41 -31.92
N THR A 26 -7.56 -10.25 -31.43
CA THR A 26 -7.82 -9.10 -32.29
C THR A 26 -6.56 -8.27 -32.23
N ASP A 27 -5.89 -8.10 -33.34
CA ASP A 27 -4.79 -7.13 -33.58
C ASP A 27 -5.25 -5.67 -33.44
N SER A 28 -6.22 -5.40 -32.57
CA SER A 28 -6.71 -4.07 -32.35
C SER A 28 -5.83 -3.34 -31.36
N VAL A 29 -5.26 -2.22 -31.79
CA VAL A 29 -4.78 -1.13 -30.93
C VAL A 29 -5.74 -1.02 -29.74
N ARG A 30 -5.25 -1.18 -28.54
CA ARG A 30 -6.05 -1.21 -27.32
C ARG A 30 -6.87 0.07 -27.19
N ALA A 31 -8.11 0.03 -27.64
CA ALA A 31 -9.01 1.16 -27.61
C ALA A 31 -9.13 1.72 -26.20
N ARG A 32 -9.11 3.03 -26.07
CA ARG A 32 -9.31 3.72 -24.79
C ARG A 32 -10.67 3.32 -24.24
N LYS A 33 -10.72 2.81 -23.03
CA LYS A 33 -11.95 2.32 -22.41
C LYS A 33 -12.95 3.46 -22.28
N SER A 34 -14.04 3.44 -23.05
CA SER A 34 -15.07 4.47 -23.07
C SER A 34 -16.20 4.25 -22.07
N ARG A 35 -16.28 3.03 -21.47
CA ARG A 35 -17.34 2.67 -20.51
C ARG A 35 -16.77 2.28 -19.16
N PRO A 36 -17.44 2.61 -18.05
CA PRO A 36 -17.05 2.15 -16.73
C PRO A 36 -17.08 0.61 -16.65
N SER A 37 -16.23 0.04 -15.81
CA SER A 37 -16.22 -1.41 -15.55
C SER A 37 -17.50 -1.81 -14.85
N CYS A 38 -18.06 -2.97 -15.23
CA CYS A 38 -19.14 -3.57 -14.43
C CYS A 38 -18.62 -3.97 -13.03
N ALA A 39 -19.51 -4.15 -12.07
CA ALA A 39 -19.16 -4.48 -10.68
C ALA A 39 -18.20 -5.69 -10.57
N ALA A 40 -18.46 -6.76 -11.34
CA ALA A 40 -17.59 -7.95 -11.37
C ALA A 40 -16.17 -7.63 -11.88
N GLN A 41 -16.04 -6.77 -12.88
CA GLN A 41 -14.75 -6.35 -13.43
C GLN A 41 -14.02 -5.43 -12.44
N THR A 42 -14.74 -4.54 -11.77
CA THR A 42 -14.20 -3.67 -10.72
C THR A 42 -13.63 -4.51 -9.57
N PHE A 43 -14.38 -5.50 -9.10
CA PHE A 43 -13.93 -6.42 -8.06
C PHE A 43 -12.67 -7.22 -8.50
N ALA A 44 -12.66 -7.75 -9.73
CA ALA A 44 -11.51 -8.46 -10.28
C ALA A 44 -10.27 -7.55 -10.37
N ASN A 45 -10.44 -6.30 -10.81
CA ASN A 45 -9.35 -5.32 -10.89
C ASN A 45 -8.82 -4.96 -9.49
N MET A 46 -9.70 -4.82 -8.50
CA MET A 46 -9.33 -4.56 -7.12
C MET A 46 -8.53 -5.73 -6.54
N LYS A 47 -8.98 -6.97 -6.79
CA LYS A 47 -8.25 -8.18 -6.41
C LYS A 47 -6.85 -8.24 -7.00
N LEU A 48 -6.69 -7.85 -8.25
CA LEU A 48 -5.37 -7.78 -8.90
C LEU A 48 -4.47 -6.70 -8.28
N LYS A 49 -5.03 -5.55 -7.91
CA LYS A 49 -4.28 -4.47 -7.25
C LYS A 49 -3.68 -4.92 -5.92
N TYR A 50 -4.50 -5.45 -5.01
CA TYR A 50 -3.98 -5.84 -3.71
C TYR A 50 -3.10 -7.08 -3.76
N ASN A 51 -3.33 -8.04 -4.68
CA ASN A 51 -2.41 -9.15 -4.88
C ASN A 51 -1.02 -8.67 -5.33
N LYS A 52 -0.97 -7.71 -6.24
CA LYS A 52 0.30 -7.11 -6.67
C LYS A 52 1.00 -6.38 -5.53
N LEU A 53 0.23 -5.61 -4.75
CA LEU A 53 0.77 -4.87 -3.61
C LEU A 53 1.24 -5.81 -2.50
N GLU A 54 0.51 -6.88 -2.20
CA GLU A 54 0.92 -7.92 -1.27
C GLU A 54 2.30 -8.51 -1.61
N LEU A 55 2.48 -8.93 -2.88
CA LEU A 55 3.77 -9.44 -3.35
C LEU A 55 4.88 -8.38 -3.23
N MET A 56 4.56 -7.12 -3.51
CA MET A 56 5.51 -6.02 -3.42
C MET A 56 5.94 -5.75 -1.97
N ILE A 57 4.97 -5.77 -1.04
CA ILE A 57 5.24 -5.62 0.40
C ILE A 57 6.08 -6.83 0.88
N ALA A 58 5.66 -8.05 0.59
CA ALA A 58 6.35 -9.27 1.04
C ALA A 58 7.79 -9.37 0.51
N ALA A 59 8.05 -8.89 -0.70
CA ALA A 59 9.41 -8.88 -1.27
C ALA A 59 10.35 -7.87 -0.60
N ASN A 60 9.82 -6.78 -0.02
CA ASN A 60 10.63 -5.64 0.43
C ASN A 60 10.53 -5.37 1.93
N ILE A 61 9.49 -5.84 2.61
CA ILE A 61 9.18 -5.50 4.01
C ILE A 61 9.29 -6.75 4.89
N ARG A 62 9.90 -6.59 6.05
CA ARG A 62 10.14 -7.65 7.02
C ARG A 62 9.54 -7.27 8.39
N PRO A 63 9.40 -8.25 9.31
CA PRO A 63 9.05 -7.94 10.70
C PRO A 63 10.02 -6.92 11.28
N GLY A 64 9.47 -5.93 11.99
CA GLY A 64 10.26 -4.86 12.57
C GLY A 64 10.45 -3.63 11.68
N ASP A 65 10.16 -3.71 10.37
CA ASP A 65 10.16 -2.55 9.47
C ASP A 65 9.11 -1.51 9.89
N ILE A 66 9.21 -0.30 9.36
CA ILE A 66 8.39 0.81 9.79
C ILE A 66 7.10 0.87 8.95
N VAL A 67 5.96 0.86 9.64
CA VAL A 67 4.67 1.26 9.09
C VAL A 67 4.30 2.60 9.71
N GLY A 68 3.99 3.59 8.90
CA GLY A 68 3.70 4.91 9.42
C GLY A 68 2.59 5.65 8.70
N VAL A 69 2.21 6.76 9.32
CA VAL A 69 1.21 7.70 8.79
C VAL A 69 1.75 9.10 8.92
N LEU A 70 1.76 9.85 7.80
CA LEU A 70 1.99 11.28 7.80
C LEU A 70 0.64 11.99 7.90
N THR A 71 0.46 12.81 8.89
CA THR A 71 -0.74 13.63 9.09
C THR A 71 -0.42 15.09 8.89
N TYR A 72 -1.45 15.91 8.68
CA TYR A 72 -1.32 17.36 8.52
C TYR A 72 -1.84 18.10 9.74
N ARG A 73 -1.17 19.19 10.12
CA ARG A 73 -1.72 20.19 11.06
C ARG A 73 -2.79 21.05 10.36
N ASP A 74 -3.62 21.70 11.13
CA ASP A 74 -4.72 22.53 10.60
C ASP A 74 -4.23 23.68 9.71
N ASP A 75 -3.10 24.28 10.07
CA ASP A 75 -2.45 25.37 9.35
C ASP A 75 -1.70 24.93 8.06
N ALA A 76 -1.57 23.63 7.85
CA ALA A 76 -0.82 23.05 6.74
C ALA A 76 -1.65 22.08 5.88
N LEU A 77 -2.96 22.10 6.02
CA LEU A 77 -3.87 21.23 5.26
C LEU A 77 -3.73 21.46 3.75
N PRO A 78 -3.57 20.40 2.95
CA PRO A 78 -3.52 20.52 1.49
C PRO A 78 -4.90 20.80 0.93
N GLY A 79 -4.98 21.68 -0.07
CA GLY A 79 -6.23 22.03 -0.74
C GLY A 79 -6.75 20.95 -1.68
N CYS A 80 -5.85 20.09 -2.19
CA CYS A 80 -6.22 19.02 -3.10
C CYS A 80 -5.21 17.88 -3.06
N ARG A 81 -5.56 16.75 -3.69
CA ARG A 81 -4.69 15.57 -3.79
C ARG A 81 -3.33 15.85 -4.46
N ARG A 82 -3.28 16.80 -5.38
CA ARG A 82 -2.03 17.21 -6.05
C ARG A 82 -1.04 17.82 -5.06
N ASP A 83 -1.53 18.61 -4.12
CA ASP A 83 -0.70 19.22 -3.07
C ASP A 83 -0.10 18.13 -2.19
N VAL A 84 -0.90 17.12 -1.82
CA VAL A 84 -0.41 15.95 -1.06
C VAL A 84 0.71 15.23 -1.80
N LEU A 85 0.59 15.05 -3.12
CA LEU A 85 1.64 14.42 -3.93
C LEU A 85 2.92 15.24 -3.99
N ASN A 86 2.79 16.58 -4.08
CA ASN A 86 3.94 17.50 -4.05
C ASN A 86 4.65 17.46 -2.69
N ASP A 87 3.89 17.44 -1.60
CA ASP A 87 4.40 17.36 -0.25
C ASP A 87 5.12 16.03 0.00
N LEU A 88 4.53 14.93 -0.46
CA LEU A 88 5.16 13.61 -0.38
C LEU A 88 6.45 13.55 -1.21
N ALA A 89 6.46 14.12 -2.39
CA ALA A 89 7.66 14.19 -3.23
C ALA A 89 8.79 15.00 -2.53
N TYR A 90 8.42 16.14 -1.91
CA TYR A 90 9.36 16.95 -1.13
C TYR A 90 9.88 16.17 0.09
N PHE A 91 8.99 15.54 0.86
CA PHE A 91 9.35 14.70 2.00
C PHE A 91 10.35 13.61 1.61
N ARG A 92 10.03 12.81 0.58
CA ARG A 92 10.91 11.75 0.09
C ARG A 92 12.28 12.27 -0.35
N ARG A 93 12.32 13.44 -0.97
CA ARG A 93 13.60 14.10 -1.34
C ARG A 93 14.40 14.49 -0.11
N LYS A 94 13.74 15.02 0.94
CA LYS A 94 14.39 15.37 2.21
C LYS A 94 14.97 14.14 2.91
N VAL A 95 14.20 13.05 2.99
CA VAL A 95 14.67 11.78 3.56
C VAL A 95 15.87 11.24 2.79
N LYS A 96 15.84 11.28 1.45
CA LYS A 96 16.95 10.82 0.61
C LYS A 96 18.19 11.70 0.69
N ALA A 97 18.04 12.99 1.01
CA ALA A 97 19.14 13.95 1.08
C ALA A 97 19.94 13.88 2.39
N GLN A 98 19.61 12.96 3.29
CA GLN A 98 20.38 12.73 4.54
C GLN A 98 21.51 11.73 4.25
N PRO A 99 22.72 12.19 3.87
CA PRO A 99 23.74 11.33 3.26
C PRO A 99 24.38 10.34 4.23
N ASP A 100 24.43 10.69 5.51
CA ASP A 100 25.24 9.94 6.48
C ASP A 100 24.51 8.71 7.06
N ALA A 101 23.24 8.53 6.70
CA ALA A 101 22.45 7.48 7.30
C ALA A 101 22.39 6.19 6.46
N TRP A 102 22.71 6.25 5.14
CA TRP A 102 21.94 5.27 4.39
C TRP A 102 22.72 4.48 3.36
N GLY A 103 23.76 4.43 3.08
CA GLY A 103 24.36 3.51 2.10
C GLY A 103 23.36 2.62 1.31
N PHE A 104 22.04 2.94 1.32
CA PHE A 104 20.96 2.14 0.76
C PHE A 104 19.90 3.00 0.05
N GLU A 105 19.20 2.37 -0.88
CA GLU A 105 18.09 3.01 -1.61
C GLU A 105 16.81 3.05 -0.75
N LEU A 106 16.24 4.25 -0.54
CA LEU A 106 14.96 4.40 0.13
C LEU A 106 13.84 3.74 -0.70
N ARG A 107 13.37 2.59 -0.26
CA ARG A 107 12.22 1.88 -0.82
C ARG A 107 11.01 2.17 0.05
N MET A 108 10.10 2.98 -0.46
CA MET A 108 8.90 3.37 0.26
C MET A 108 7.66 3.01 -0.54
N ILE A 109 6.80 2.20 0.05
CA ILE A 109 5.44 1.92 -0.45
C ILE A 109 4.50 2.86 0.29
N TRP A 110 3.60 3.53 -0.42
CA TRP A 110 2.70 4.52 0.18
C TRP A 110 1.34 4.56 -0.50
N CYS A 111 0.33 5.03 0.23
CA CYS A 111 -0.97 5.40 -0.31
C CYS A 111 -1.47 6.67 0.37
N ILE A 112 -2.27 7.46 -0.35
CA ILE A 112 -2.93 8.67 0.16
C ILE A 112 -4.36 8.29 0.48
N GLU A 113 -4.83 8.61 1.67
CA GLU A 113 -6.21 8.41 2.10
C GLU A 113 -6.82 9.76 2.52
N GLY A 114 -8.13 9.89 2.32
CA GLY A 114 -8.88 11.07 2.69
C GLY A 114 -9.11 12.07 1.56
N SER A 115 -9.82 13.13 1.90
CA SER A 115 -10.08 14.28 1.05
C SER A 115 -10.19 15.54 1.91
N HIS A 116 -10.14 16.71 1.31
CA HIS A 116 -10.38 17.96 2.02
C HIS A 116 -11.22 18.88 1.14
N GLY A 117 -12.46 19.12 1.58
CA GLY A 117 -13.33 20.12 0.96
C GLY A 117 -13.72 19.85 -0.49
N GLU A 118 -13.51 18.63 -1.01
CA GLU A 118 -14.01 18.28 -2.33
C GLU A 118 -15.54 18.11 -2.27
N PRO A 119 -16.31 18.74 -3.18
CA PRO A 119 -17.76 18.58 -3.22
C PRO A 119 -18.19 17.11 -3.24
N GLY A 120 -19.09 16.72 -2.34
CA GLY A 120 -19.56 15.34 -2.19
C GLY A 120 -18.65 14.42 -1.34
N HIS A 121 -17.64 14.97 -0.67
CA HIS A 121 -16.70 14.23 0.17
C HIS A 121 -16.48 14.86 1.56
N GLU A 122 -17.43 15.63 2.04
CA GLU A 122 -17.38 16.35 3.30
C GLU A 122 -17.20 15.43 4.53
N ASP A 123 -17.72 14.19 4.45
CA ASP A 123 -17.63 13.16 5.50
C ASP A 123 -16.32 12.35 5.48
N ARG A 124 -15.45 12.57 4.50
CA ARG A 124 -14.20 11.82 4.44
C ARG A 124 -13.16 12.38 5.41
N PRO A 125 -12.31 11.50 5.97
CA PRO A 125 -11.23 11.95 6.83
C PRO A 125 -10.28 12.87 6.05
N ARG A 126 -9.62 13.78 6.76
CA ARG A 126 -8.57 14.65 6.22
C ARG A 126 -7.50 13.84 5.50
N TYR A 127 -6.85 14.43 4.52
CA TYR A 127 -5.72 13.79 3.85
C TYR A 127 -4.66 13.33 4.84
N HIS A 128 -4.25 12.09 4.68
CA HIS A 128 -3.09 11.51 5.35
C HIS A 128 -2.43 10.49 4.44
N ILE A 129 -1.16 10.20 4.70
CA ILE A 129 -0.36 9.33 3.85
C ILE A 129 0.09 8.14 4.69
N HIS A 130 -0.40 6.94 4.34
CA HIS A 130 0.15 5.71 4.88
C HIS A 130 1.39 5.32 4.13
N PHE A 131 2.40 4.86 4.84
CA PHE A 131 3.62 4.37 4.22
C PHE A 131 4.19 3.16 4.94
N VAL A 132 4.98 2.39 4.20
CA VAL A 132 5.78 1.29 4.71
C VAL A 132 7.18 1.42 4.15
N VAL A 133 8.19 1.25 4.99
CA VAL A 133 9.60 1.43 4.61
C VAL A 133 10.48 0.47 5.42
N PRO A 134 11.49 -0.17 4.80
CA PRO A 134 12.47 -0.97 5.53
C PRO A 134 13.15 -0.14 6.62
N ARG A 135 13.25 -0.73 7.81
CA ARG A 135 13.89 -0.08 8.96
C ARG A 135 15.40 -0.07 8.79
N THR A 136 15.98 1.08 9.04
CA THR A 136 17.42 1.25 9.18
C THR A 136 17.72 2.13 10.37
N HIS A 137 18.95 2.07 10.86
CA HIS A 137 19.36 2.82 12.05
C HIS A 137 19.12 4.34 11.86
N GLY A 138 18.41 4.95 12.79
CA GLY A 138 18.11 6.39 12.79
C GLY A 138 17.01 6.85 11.82
N LEU A 139 16.42 5.96 11.01
CA LEU A 139 15.40 6.33 10.01
C LEU A 139 14.19 7.01 10.63
N GLU A 140 13.74 6.58 11.82
CA GLU A 140 12.62 7.17 12.51
C GLU A 140 12.81 8.66 12.76
N ALA A 141 13.96 9.05 13.28
CA ALA A 141 14.29 10.46 13.54
C ALA A 141 14.35 11.28 12.25
N VAL A 142 14.85 10.68 11.16
CA VAL A 142 14.89 11.32 9.85
C VAL A 142 13.49 11.49 9.26
N LEU A 143 12.62 10.51 9.38
CA LEU A 143 11.24 10.62 8.94
C LEU A 143 10.53 11.76 9.69
N GLU A 144 10.68 11.83 11.00
CA GLU A 144 10.10 12.90 11.84
C GLU A 144 10.65 14.28 11.49
N SER A 145 11.96 14.43 11.39
CA SER A 145 12.57 15.73 11.09
C SER A 145 12.32 16.20 9.65
N SER A 146 12.05 15.26 8.73
CA SER A 146 11.78 15.58 7.33
C SER A 146 10.33 16.00 7.06
N TRP A 147 9.37 15.58 7.90
CA TRP A 147 7.96 15.94 7.77
C TRP A 147 7.63 17.14 8.66
N ARG A 148 7.49 18.32 8.05
CA ARG A 148 7.23 19.57 8.79
C ARG A 148 5.77 20.04 8.72
N LYS A 149 4.90 19.30 8.05
CA LYS A 149 3.49 19.69 7.84
C LYS A 149 2.52 19.11 8.85
N GLY A 150 2.99 18.25 9.76
CA GLY A 150 2.16 17.61 10.78
C GLY A 150 2.96 16.62 11.59
N PHE A 151 2.34 15.48 11.92
CA PHE A 151 2.93 14.44 12.74
C PHE A 151 3.28 13.22 11.89
N VAL A 152 4.33 12.52 12.30
CA VAL A 152 4.72 11.21 11.79
C VAL A 152 4.37 10.19 12.87
N LEU A 153 3.35 9.40 12.64
CA LEU A 153 3.01 8.27 13.51
C LEU A 153 3.72 7.04 12.96
N GLN A 154 4.52 6.38 13.79
CA GLN A 154 5.33 5.24 13.38
C GLN A 154 5.09 4.05 14.30
N THR A 155 5.10 2.85 13.72
CA THR A 155 5.03 1.59 14.44
C THR A 155 5.82 0.52 13.68
N SER A 156 6.23 -0.54 14.36
CA SER A 156 6.86 -1.68 13.72
C SER A 156 5.84 -2.50 12.93
N PHE A 157 6.24 -2.94 11.74
CA PHE A 157 5.47 -3.90 10.97
C PHE A 157 5.49 -5.26 11.69
N GLU A 158 4.32 -5.75 12.00
CA GLU A 158 4.13 -7.07 12.58
C GLU A 158 3.48 -7.99 11.55
N ILE A 159 4.01 -9.19 11.39
CA ILE A 159 3.44 -10.19 10.50
C ILE A 159 2.19 -10.86 11.14
N ASP A 160 1.59 -10.31 12.15
CA ASP A 160 0.36 -10.87 12.70
C ASP A 160 -0.86 -10.40 11.89
N ALA A 161 -1.28 -11.24 10.95
CA ALA A 161 -2.48 -11.02 10.16
C ALA A 161 -3.75 -10.86 11.00
N ARG A 162 -3.82 -11.43 12.22
CA ARG A 162 -4.97 -11.29 13.13
C ARG A 162 -5.12 -9.86 13.62
N ARG A 163 -4.01 -9.17 13.87
CA ARG A 163 -4.03 -7.75 14.25
C ARG A 163 -4.59 -6.89 13.13
N TRP A 164 -4.14 -7.12 11.90
CA TRP A 164 -4.64 -6.42 10.72
C TRP A 164 -6.08 -6.77 10.40
N ALA A 165 -6.47 -8.05 10.53
CA ALA A 165 -7.83 -8.49 10.34
C ALA A 165 -8.79 -7.79 11.30
N ARG A 166 -8.42 -7.63 12.58
CA ARG A 166 -9.22 -6.87 13.56
C ARG A 166 -9.40 -5.42 13.15
N LYS A 167 -8.33 -4.73 12.72
CA LYS A 167 -8.41 -3.34 12.22
C LYS A 167 -9.32 -3.19 11.00
N LEU A 168 -9.35 -4.18 10.12
CA LEU A 168 -10.12 -4.16 8.87
C LEU A 168 -11.48 -4.84 9.00
N HIS A 169 -11.86 -5.28 10.21
CA HIS A 169 -13.07 -6.06 10.46
C HIS A 169 -13.20 -7.32 9.57
N ILE A 170 -12.07 -7.90 9.16
CA ILE A 170 -12.02 -9.14 8.40
C ILE A 170 -12.23 -10.30 9.37
N LYS A 171 -13.18 -11.20 9.05
CA LYS A 171 -13.39 -12.40 9.85
C LYS A 171 -12.18 -13.34 9.75
N GLU A 172 -11.70 -13.86 10.88
CA GLU A 172 -10.51 -14.74 10.95
C GLU A 172 -10.60 -15.94 10.00
N ARG A 173 -11.81 -16.48 9.75
CA ARG A 173 -12.03 -17.59 8.81
C ARG A 173 -11.56 -17.31 7.38
N TYR A 174 -11.31 -16.06 7.02
CA TYR A 174 -10.78 -15.67 5.70
C TYR A 174 -9.26 -15.50 5.69
N LEU A 175 -8.61 -15.67 6.84
CA LEU A 175 -7.16 -15.65 6.93
C LEU A 175 -6.65 -17.08 6.69
N HIS A 176 -5.64 -17.20 5.86
CA HIS A 176 -4.99 -18.47 5.59
C HIS A 176 -3.68 -18.52 6.39
N PRO A 177 -3.54 -19.47 7.35
CA PRO A 177 -2.27 -19.68 8.03
C PRO A 177 -1.25 -20.27 7.05
N ASN A 178 0.03 -20.02 7.32
CA ASN A 178 1.12 -20.73 6.69
C ASN A 178 1.18 -22.19 7.16
N ALA A 179 2.02 -23.00 6.51
CA ALA A 179 2.24 -24.39 6.91
C ALA A 179 2.73 -24.57 8.36
N ASP A 180 3.42 -23.56 8.90
CA ASP A 180 3.90 -23.50 10.29
C ASP A 180 2.84 -22.95 11.28
N GLY A 181 1.62 -22.69 10.84
CA GLY A 181 0.54 -22.13 11.66
C GLY A 181 0.63 -20.62 11.88
N THR A 182 1.63 -19.93 11.32
CA THR A 182 1.73 -18.48 11.41
C THR A 182 0.83 -17.78 10.40
N TYR A 183 0.51 -16.51 10.66
CA TYR A 183 -0.30 -15.68 9.77
C TYR A 183 0.55 -14.50 9.25
N LEU A 184 0.60 -14.34 7.95
CA LEU A 184 1.29 -13.22 7.33
C LEU A 184 0.36 -12.01 7.21
N GLY A 185 0.84 -10.86 7.68
CA GLY A 185 0.10 -9.58 7.64
C GLY A 185 0.13 -8.86 6.30
N TYR A 186 0.77 -9.41 5.27
CA TYR A 186 0.98 -8.75 3.98
C TYR A 186 -0.32 -8.50 3.21
N GLU A 187 -1.20 -9.51 3.10
CA GLU A 187 -2.49 -9.36 2.43
C GLU A 187 -3.40 -8.34 3.14
N PRO A 188 -3.62 -8.42 4.46
CA PRO A 188 -4.38 -7.41 5.18
C PRO A 188 -3.85 -5.99 5.02
N LEU A 189 -2.53 -5.80 5.08
CA LEU A 189 -1.92 -4.48 4.85
C LEU A 189 -2.14 -4.01 3.42
N ALA A 190 -1.94 -4.88 2.42
CA ALA A 190 -2.18 -4.56 1.02
C ALA A 190 -3.64 -4.18 0.74
N ARG A 191 -4.59 -4.88 1.34
CA ARG A 191 -6.02 -4.55 1.27
C ARG A 191 -6.31 -3.20 1.91
N TYR A 192 -5.72 -2.92 3.07
CA TYR A 192 -5.86 -1.65 3.74
C TYR A 192 -5.36 -0.49 2.88
N MET A 193 -4.20 -0.63 2.26
CA MET A 193 -3.60 0.40 1.39
C MET A 193 -4.30 0.55 0.03
N CYS A 194 -5.16 -0.40 -0.37
CA CYS A 194 -5.90 -0.39 -1.64
C CYS A 194 -7.39 -0.11 -1.50
N LYS A 195 -7.87 0.25 -0.31
CA LYS A 195 -9.31 0.35 -0.01
C LYS A 195 -10.02 1.52 -0.69
N GLU A 196 -9.29 2.44 -1.32
CA GLU A 196 -9.83 3.56 -2.10
C GLU A 196 -9.94 3.26 -3.60
#